data_9498c8fd61f3737ba4c56d2e6c9f3b7d
#
_entry.id   9498c8fd61f3737ba4c56d2e6c9f3b7d
#
_cell.length_a   1.000
_cell.length_b   1.000
_cell.length_c   1.000
_cell.angle_alpha   90.00
_cell.angle_beta   90.00
_cell.angle_gamma   90.00
#
_symmetry.space_group_name_H-M   'P 1'
#
loop_
_entity.id
_entity.type
_entity.pdbx_description
1 polymer ?
#
loop_
_entity_poly.entity_id
_entity_poly.type
_entity_poly.pdbx_seq_one_letter_code
_entity_poly.pdbx_strand_id
1 'polypeptide(L)'
;MATLLLAMPLLASAQNNGGKEIDDKYVENDVVSLAGKKGFSFTTRAGDFLFKPYALVQASGKFNYYDDQGLENLYADNVANSGFEIPNAILGFTGKAFGRVTFNLSLNAAKSGGSLLQQAWFDVAIKESLRIRVGKFKTPFSHGYLTTLGETLFPVLPISLSSTILLPHSLNAANPSMATGFDTGVQLHGLLGGKWNYQVGIFNGTGGSVNTATKTTSDDHRWLMSLLYAGRIAYMPKGVMPSTQGAPGNLHDDKMSFALSTSYNVEAEDESSNDWRVGVEFALIKDRFYFGAEGYWMNMKFTERQRISQAYNFWGAYAQVGYFITDKFQGALRYDVYDRNGIDDGGLLNLPAAGVNYYFFHSNLKLQVMYQYLGRTGHDTQKDRDNDGLGLARHSATAMLQYTF
;
A
#
# COMPACT_ATOMS: atom_id res chain seq x y z
N MET A 1 20.61 -7.20 17.25
CA MET A 1 19.42 -7.12 18.11
C MET A 1 19.66 -6.51 19.48
N ALA A 2 20.90 -6.25 19.88
CA ALA A 2 21.25 -5.72 21.21
C ALA A 2 21.38 -4.18 21.28
N THR A 3 21.43 -3.48 20.14
CA THR A 3 21.76 -2.03 20.11
C THR A 3 20.52 -1.12 20.19
N LEU A 4 19.32 -1.64 19.94
CA LEU A 4 18.09 -0.82 19.98
C LEU A 4 17.49 -0.67 21.41
N LEU A 5 17.87 -1.54 22.35
CA LEU A 5 17.42 -1.48 23.74
C LEU A 5 18.24 -0.53 24.62
N LEU A 6 19.40 -0.07 24.14
CA LEU A 6 20.29 0.83 24.88
C LEU A 6 19.92 2.34 24.75
N ALA A 7 19.03 2.69 23.82
CA ALA A 7 18.59 4.08 23.65
C ALA A 7 17.46 4.51 24.61
N MET A 8 16.74 3.57 25.21
CA MET A 8 15.65 3.89 26.16
C MET A 8 16.12 4.39 27.54
N PRO A 9 17.24 3.90 28.12
CA PRO A 9 17.70 4.42 29.40
C PRO A 9 18.32 5.82 29.34
N LEU A 10 18.80 6.27 28.16
CA LEU A 10 19.42 7.58 28.01
C LEU A 10 18.43 8.75 28.07
N LEU A 11 17.16 8.51 27.72
CA LEU A 11 16.11 9.53 27.82
C LEU A 11 15.56 9.67 29.25
N ALA A 12 15.67 8.64 30.08
CA ALA A 12 15.24 8.67 31.48
C ALA A 12 16.31 9.21 32.44
N SER A 13 17.59 9.19 32.05
CA SER A 13 18.69 9.68 32.90
C SER A 13 19.03 11.17 32.73
N ALA A 14 18.43 11.85 31.78
CA ALA A 14 18.62 13.28 31.56
C ALA A 14 17.93 14.17 32.61
N GLN A 15 17.22 13.59 33.57
CA GLN A 15 16.49 14.32 34.61
C GLN A 15 17.31 14.63 35.89
N ASN A 16 18.54 14.14 36.01
CA ASN A 16 19.31 14.40 37.24
C ASN A 16 20.82 14.39 37.01
N ASN A 17 21.37 15.47 36.45
CA ASN A 17 22.76 15.84 36.80
C ASN A 17 22.99 17.32 36.45
N GLY A 18 23.20 18.09 37.50
CA GLY A 18 23.58 19.48 37.42
C GLY A 18 24.92 19.70 36.71
N GLY A 19 24.93 20.63 35.80
CA GLY A 19 26.12 21.32 35.35
C GLY A 19 26.80 20.82 34.12
N LYS A 20 26.37 21.31 32.96
CA LYS A 20 27.20 21.91 31.91
C LYS A 20 26.29 22.43 30.81
N GLU A 21 26.48 23.64 30.40
CA GLU A 21 25.76 24.33 29.34
C GLU A 21 25.62 23.45 28.08
N ILE A 22 24.47 22.82 27.97
CA ILE A 22 23.88 22.41 26.71
C ILE A 22 22.95 23.60 26.42
N ASP A 23 23.07 24.15 25.25
CA ASP A 23 22.35 25.33 24.73
C ASP A 23 20.94 25.41 25.38
N ASP A 24 20.73 26.32 26.32
CA ASP A 24 19.57 26.46 27.21
C ASP A 24 18.21 26.49 26.49
N LYS A 25 18.24 26.68 25.19
CA LYS A 25 17.06 26.69 24.33
C LYS A 25 16.36 25.35 24.20
N TYR A 26 17.02 24.25 24.52
CA TYR A 26 16.48 22.88 24.38
C TYR A 26 16.14 22.18 25.70
N VAL A 27 16.53 22.75 26.83
CA VAL A 27 16.37 22.14 28.17
C VAL A 27 15.02 22.48 28.84
N GLU A 28 14.37 23.56 28.41
CA GLU A 28 13.11 24.03 29.01
C GLU A 28 11.83 23.32 28.54
N ASN A 29 11.90 22.36 27.63
CA ASN A 29 10.70 21.69 27.13
C ASN A 29 10.40 20.44 27.92
N ASP A 30 9.58 20.57 28.95
CA ASP A 30 8.97 19.41 29.62
C ASP A 30 8.31 18.47 28.60
N VAL A 31 8.66 17.20 28.64
CA VAL A 31 8.03 16.18 27.82
C VAL A 31 6.67 15.84 28.43
N VAL A 32 5.62 15.99 27.63
CA VAL A 32 4.26 15.61 28.00
C VAL A 32 3.96 14.26 27.35
N SER A 33 3.63 13.28 28.17
CA SER A 33 3.12 11.99 27.71
C SER A 33 1.60 12.04 27.60
N LEU A 34 1.08 11.61 26.43
CA LEU A 34 -0.35 11.51 26.18
C LEU A 34 -0.69 10.06 25.91
N ALA A 35 -1.74 9.55 26.54
CA ALA A 35 -2.31 8.24 26.29
C ALA A 35 -3.79 8.39 25.98
N GLY A 36 -4.28 7.68 24.98
CA GLY A 36 -5.69 7.76 24.60
C GLY A 36 -6.09 6.76 23.52
N LYS A 37 -7.24 6.96 22.91
CA LYS A 37 -7.80 6.07 21.87
C LYS A 37 -6.87 5.86 20.65
N LYS A 38 -5.91 6.76 20.44
CA LYS A 38 -4.92 6.68 19.34
C LYS A 38 -3.54 6.19 19.81
N GLY A 39 -3.46 5.51 20.96
CA GLY A 39 -2.22 4.99 21.55
C GLY A 39 -1.47 6.04 22.38
N PHE A 40 -0.15 5.90 22.41
CA PHE A 40 0.74 6.72 23.21
C PHE A 40 1.47 7.74 22.34
N SER A 41 1.74 8.92 22.89
CA SER A 41 2.62 9.90 22.27
C SER A 41 3.38 10.69 23.32
N PHE A 42 4.60 11.10 22.96
CA PHE A 42 5.46 11.96 23.75
C PHE A 42 5.68 13.24 22.95
N THR A 43 5.42 14.39 23.55
CA THR A 43 5.59 15.69 22.87
C THR A 43 6.24 16.69 23.81
N THR A 44 7.00 17.62 23.27
CA THR A 44 7.43 18.80 24.02
C THR A 44 6.27 19.78 24.15
N ARG A 45 6.29 20.64 25.18
CA ARG A 45 5.25 21.67 25.36
C ARG A 45 5.14 22.63 24.17
N ALA A 46 6.26 22.95 23.57
CA ALA A 46 6.31 23.80 22.37
C ALA A 46 5.76 23.08 21.11
N GLY A 47 5.59 21.76 21.15
CA GLY A 47 5.11 20.98 20.01
C GLY A 47 6.13 20.81 18.88
N ASP A 48 7.40 21.17 19.12
CA ASP A 48 8.48 21.07 18.13
C ASP A 48 8.93 19.63 17.91
N PHE A 49 8.79 18.79 18.95
CA PHE A 49 9.07 17.36 18.88
C PHE A 49 7.85 16.55 19.27
N LEU A 50 7.56 15.55 18.47
CA LEU A 50 6.54 14.52 18.72
C LEU A 50 7.15 13.17 18.41
N PHE A 51 6.96 12.21 19.30
CA PHE A 51 7.31 10.82 19.08
C PHE A 51 6.09 9.95 19.40
N LYS A 52 5.67 9.10 18.46
CA LYS A 52 4.51 8.26 18.61
C LYS A 52 4.84 6.83 18.15
N PRO A 53 4.95 5.86 19.07
CA PRO A 53 4.97 4.45 18.71
C PRO A 53 3.59 4.02 18.20
N TYR A 54 3.57 3.05 17.29
CA TYR A 54 2.34 2.41 16.83
C TYR A 54 2.59 0.96 16.49
N ALA A 55 1.54 0.15 16.54
CA ALA A 55 1.57 -1.22 16.08
C ALA A 55 0.31 -1.56 15.29
N LEU A 56 0.44 -2.53 14.38
CA LEU A 56 -0.67 -3.18 13.68
C LEU A 56 -0.41 -4.68 13.64
N VAL A 57 -1.30 -5.45 14.24
CA VAL A 57 -1.28 -6.92 14.15
C VAL A 57 -2.58 -7.37 13.49
N GLN A 58 -2.44 -8.21 12.47
CA GLN A 58 -3.55 -8.84 11.76
C GLN A 58 -3.37 -10.34 11.83
N ALA A 59 -4.41 -11.05 12.27
CA ALA A 59 -4.50 -12.50 12.24
C ALA A 59 -5.70 -12.90 11.40
N SER A 60 -5.52 -13.79 10.44
CA SER A 60 -6.60 -14.21 9.55
C SER A 60 -6.72 -15.72 9.44
N GLY A 61 -7.95 -16.18 9.31
CA GLY A 61 -8.30 -17.52 8.86
C GLY A 61 -8.83 -17.44 7.43
N LYS A 62 -8.38 -18.36 6.58
CA LYS A 62 -8.78 -18.44 5.18
C LYS A 62 -9.29 -19.81 4.85
N PHE A 63 -10.28 -19.83 3.97
CA PHE A 63 -10.76 -21.02 3.28
C PHE A 63 -10.84 -20.70 1.79
N ASN A 64 -10.22 -21.54 0.96
CA ASN A 64 -10.23 -21.43 -0.48
C ASN A 64 -10.68 -22.74 -1.08
N TYR A 65 -11.54 -22.66 -2.08
CA TYR A 65 -11.97 -23.76 -2.90
C TYR A 65 -11.60 -23.48 -4.35
N TYR A 66 -10.95 -24.43 -5.00
CA TYR A 66 -10.52 -24.39 -6.39
C TYR A 66 -11.43 -25.27 -7.23
N ASP A 67 -11.67 -24.88 -8.47
CA ASP A 67 -12.46 -25.68 -9.39
C ASP A 67 -11.63 -26.85 -9.91
N ASP A 68 -12.24 -28.05 -9.99
CA ASP A 68 -11.60 -29.32 -10.36
C ASP A 68 -10.98 -29.33 -11.78
N GLN A 69 -11.37 -28.40 -12.63
CA GLN A 69 -11.16 -28.53 -14.08
C GLN A 69 -9.77 -28.10 -14.58
N GLY A 70 -8.89 -27.64 -13.72
CA GLY A 70 -7.52 -27.23 -14.09
C GLY A 70 -6.43 -27.89 -13.26
N LEU A 71 -6.77 -28.58 -12.18
CA LEU A 71 -5.82 -29.15 -11.23
C LEU A 71 -5.55 -30.66 -11.44
N GLU A 72 -6.27 -31.32 -12.33
CA GLU A 72 -6.17 -32.77 -12.56
C GLU A 72 -4.75 -33.26 -12.93
N ASN A 73 -3.89 -32.36 -13.44
CA ASN A 73 -2.54 -32.73 -13.87
C ASN A 73 -1.41 -32.30 -12.92
N LEU A 74 -1.65 -31.43 -11.96
CA LEU A 74 -0.59 -30.90 -11.09
C LEU A 74 -0.79 -31.23 -9.60
N TYR A 75 -2.02 -31.34 -9.12
CA TYR A 75 -2.33 -31.60 -7.70
C TYR A 75 -3.66 -32.37 -7.57
N ALA A 76 -3.66 -33.59 -8.00
CA ALA A 76 -4.87 -34.44 -8.13
C ALA A 76 -5.78 -34.55 -6.88
N ASP A 77 -5.38 -34.03 -5.73
CA ASP A 77 -6.08 -34.24 -4.46
C ASP A 77 -6.44 -32.99 -3.65
N ASN A 78 -6.07 -31.75 -4.08
CA ASN A 78 -6.27 -30.55 -3.26
C ASN A 78 -7.25 -29.55 -3.89
N VAL A 79 -8.53 -29.88 -3.85
CA VAL A 79 -9.62 -29.01 -4.31
C VAL A 79 -9.88 -27.85 -3.35
N ALA A 80 -9.43 -27.96 -2.11
CA ALA A 80 -9.62 -26.92 -1.10
C ALA A 80 -8.41 -26.82 -0.18
N ASN A 81 -8.14 -25.60 0.29
CA ASN A 81 -7.20 -25.36 1.39
C ASN A 81 -7.80 -24.44 2.43
N SER A 82 -7.35 -24.58 3.66
CA SER A 82 -7.71 -23.72 4.76
C SER A 82 -6.55 -23.58 5.73
N GLY A 83 -6.50 -22.47 6.43
CA GLY A 83 -5.43 -22.23 7.40
C GLY A 83 -5.50 -20.88 8.07
N PHE A 84 -4.57 -20.67 8.98
CA PHE A 84 -4.39 -19.41 9.68
C PHE A 84 -3.07 -18.77 9.28
N GLU A 85 -3.05 -17.44 9.23
CA GLU A 85 -1.85 -16.68 8.93
C GLU A 85 -1.81 -15.36 9.71
N ILE A 86 -0.63 -14.78 9.80
CA ILE A 86 -0.40 -13.41 10.28
C ILE A 86 0.04 -12.57 9.07
N PRO A 87 -0.88 -11.97 8.32
CA PRO A 87 -0.52 -11.21 7.12
C PRO A 87 0.33 -9.99 7.43
N ASN A 88 0.12 -9.36 8.58
CA ASN A 88 0.90 -8.22 9.02
C ASN A 88 1.12 -8.22 10.55
N ALA A 89 2.36 -7.95 10.96
CA ALA A 89 2.77 -7.71 12.33
C ALA A 89 3.73 -6.51 12.33
N ILE A 90 3.16 -5.30 12.29
CA ILE A 90 3.90 -4.06 12.09
C ILE A 90 4.16 -3.41 13.45
N LEU A 91 5.41 -3.02 13.68
CA LEU A 91 5.82 -2.16 14.75
C LEU A 91 6.52 -0.94 14.16
N GLY A 92 6.14 0.25 14.59
CA GLY A 92 6.70 1.47 14.03
C GLY A 92 6.69 2.64 14.98
N PHE A 93 7.39 3.68 14.52
CA PHE A 93 7.49 4.97 15.18
C PHE A 93 7.24 6.06 14.14
N THR A 94 6.42 7.02 14.50
CA THR A 94 6.24 8.23 13.70
C THR A 94 6.40 9.44 14.58
N GLY A 95 6.77 10.56 13.98
CA GLY A 95 6.96 11.74 14.78
C GLY A 95 7.23 12.99 13.97
N LYS A 96 7.54 14.04 14.71
CA LYS A 96 7.89 15.37 14.20
C LYS A 96 9.11 15.88 14.93
N ALA A 97 10.02 16.52 14.23
CA ALA A 97 11.19 17.16 14.79
C ALA A 97 11.34 18.59 14.22
N PHE A 98 11.81 19.51 15.07
CA PHE A 98 12.05 20.91 14.71
C PHE A 98 10.83 21.63 14.10
N GLY A 99 9.62 21.19 14.43
CA GLY A 99 8.40 21.75 13.89
C GLY A 99 8.14 21.51 12.39
N ARG A 100 9.14 21.03 11.62
CA ARG A 100 9.10 20.97 10.14
C ARG A 100 9.41 19.60 9.54
N VAL A 101 10.12 18.75 10.26
CA VAL A 101 10.52 17.42 9.77
C VAL A 101 9.60 16.38 10.38
N THR A 102 8.85 15.66 9.56
CA THR A 102 8.13 14.46 10.00
C THR A 102 8.90 13.22 9.57
N PHE A 103 8.78 12.15 10.33
CA PHE A 103 9.45 10.89 10.03
C PHE A 103 8.57 9.68 10.34
N ASN A 104 8.88 8.58 9.71
CA ASN A 104 8.32 7.27 10.01
C ASN A 104 9.39 6.21 9.86
N LEU A 105 9.40 5.26 10.79
CA LEU A 105 10.16 4.03 10.72
C LEU A 105 9.24 2.89 11.11
N SER A 106 9.09 1.87 10.26
CA SER A 106 8.31 0.68 10.59
C SER A 106 8.90 -0.60 10.03
N LEU A 107 8.76 -1.65 10.82
CA LEU A 107 9.13 -3.02 10.49
C LEU A 107 7.86 -3.86 10.44
N ASN A 108 7.78 -4.80 9.50
CA ASN A 108 6.73 -5.81 9.45
C ASN A 108 7.32 -7.19 9.76
N ALA A 109 7.18 -7.66 10.98
CA ALA A 109 7.74 -8.93 11.44
C ALA A 109 7.09 -10.17 10.79
N ALA A 110 5.95 -10.02 10.11
CA ALA A 110 5.35 -11.08 9.30
C ALA A 110 6.03 -11.25 7.93
N LYS A 111 6.99 -10.40 7.59
CA LYS A 111 7.74 -10.45 6.34
C LYS A 111 9.22 -10.77 6.60
N SER A 112 9.91 -11.26 5.58
CA SER A 112 11.34 -11.62 5.65
C SER A 112 12.16 -10.84 4.63
N GLY A 113 13.49 -10.89 4.77
CA GLY A 113 14.42 -10.26 3.85
C GLY A 113 14.22 -8.74 3.74
N GLY A 114 14.33 -8.20 2.56
CA GLY A 114 14.17 -6.77 2.27
C GLY A 114 12.78 -6.20 2.57
N SER A 115 11.78 -7.06 2.75
CA SER A 115 10.39 -6.67 3.08
C SER A 115 10.17 -6.44 4.57
N LEU A 116 11.12 -6.83 5.43
CA LEU A 116 11.05 -6.56 6.88
C LEU A 116 10.99 -5.06 7.17
N LEU A 117 11.87 -4.26 6.52
CA LEU A 117 11.79 -2.80 6.59
C LEU A 117 10.65 -2.32 5.70
N GLN A 118 9.51 -2.00 6.29
CA GLN A 118 8.34 -1.56 5.53
C GLN A 118 8.45 -0.09 5.13
N GLN A 119 8.76 0.79 6.07
CA GLN A 119 8.94 2.23 5.82
C GLN A 119 10.12 2.77 6.61
N ALA A 120 10.87 3.70 6.01
CA ALA A 120 11.88 4.51 6.67
C ALA A 120 12.04 5.80 5.87
N TRP A 121 11.45 6.90 6.33
CA TRP A 121 11.47 8.15 5.57
C TRP A 121 11.45 9.39 6.47
N PHE A 122 11.98 10.47 5.89
CA PHE A 122 11.86 11.82 6.39
C PHE A 122 11.08 12.67 5.38
N ASP A 123 10.29 13.60 5.90
CA ASP A 123 9.45 14.49 5.12
C ASP A 123 9.62 15.91 5.65
N VAL A 124 10.26 16.76 4.87
CA VAL A 124 10.59 18.14 5.24
C VAL A 124 9.55 19.09 4.67
N ALA A 125 8.85 19.80 5.53
CA ALA A 125 7.88 20.82 5.15
C ALA A 125 8.59 22.17 4.94
N ILE A 126 8.76 22.60 3.68
CA ILE A 126 9.20 23.96 3.34
C ILE A 126 8.01 24.91 3.50
N LYS A 127 6.86 24.51 2.96
CA LYS A 127 5.54 25.12 3.09
C LYS A 127 4.48 24.04 2.87
N GLU A 128 3.21 24.32 3.14
CA GLU A 128 2.11 23.37 2.93
C GLU A 128 2.04 22.88 1.48
N SER A 129 2.30 23.78 0.55
CA SER A 129 2.29 23.48 -0.88
C SER A 129 3.61 22.87 -1.41
N LEU A 130 4.65 22.72 -0.59
CA LEU A 130 5.92 22.15 -1.01
C LEU A 130 6.59 21.40 0.14
N ARG A 131 6.64 20.09 0.01
CA ARG A 131 7.27 19.17 0.94
C ARG A 131 8.18 18.23 0.15
N ILE A 132 9.25 17.80 0.78
CA ILE A 132 10.21 16.85 0.21
C ILE A 132 10.25 15.63 1.12
N ARG A 133 9.94 14.47 0.56
CA ARG A 133 10.06 13.18 1.26
C ARG A 133 11.20 12.37 0.67
N VAL A 134 12.02 11.78 1.54
CA VAL A 134 13.16 10.94 1.15
C VAL A 134 13.14 9.67 1.98
N GLY A 135 13.42 8.52 1.37
CA GLY A 135 13.50 7.23 2.03
C GLY A 135 12.62 6.17 1.39
N LYS A 136 12.26 5.14 2.16
CA LYS A 136 11.40 4.05 1.73
C LYS A 136 9.95 4.29 2.16
N PHE A 137 9.04 4.38 1.19
CA PHE A 137 7.61 4.63 1.42
C PHE A 137 6.77 4.14 0.23
N LYS A 138 5.43 4.19 0.34
CA LYS A 138 4.53 3.85 -0.76
C LYS A 138 4.72 4.82 -1.93
N THR A 139 4.91 4.29 -3.13
CA THR A 139 4.92 5.09 -4.37
C THR A 139 3.58 5.80 -4.58
N PRO A 140 3.56 7.02 -5.16
CA PRO A 140 2.33 7.80 -5.30
C PRO A 140 1.45 7.27 -6.44
N PHE A 141 0.68 6.23 -6.16
CA PHE A 141 -0.23 5.58 -7.10
C PHE A 141 -1.43 5.03 -6.35
N SER A 142 -2.67 5.22 -6.85
CA SER A 142 -3.91 4.68 -6.30
C SER A 142 -4.28 5.14 -4.88
N HIS A 143 -5.51 5.57 -4.67
CA HIS A 143 -6.04 5.84 -3.33
C HIS A 143 -6.17 4.56 -2.50
N GLY A 144 -6.68 3.49 -3.11
CA GLY A 144 -6.83 2.19 -2.43
C GLY A 144 -5.50 1.63 -1.92
N TYR A 145 -4.44 1.79 -2.71
CA TYR A 145 -3.10 1.41 -2.29
C TYR A 145 -2.52 2.32 -1.20
N LEU A 146 -2.69 3.64 -1.33
CA LEU A 146 -2.22 4.62 -0.36
C LEU A 146 -3.00 4.57 0.96
N THR A 147 -4.20 3.98 0.96
CA THR A 147 -4.98 3.74 2.19
C THR A 147 -4.13 3.00 3.23
N THR A 148 -4.26 3.43 4.48
CA THR A 148 -3.60 2.77 5.61
C THR A 148 -4.11 1.33 5.75
N LEU A 149 -3.23 0.36 5.94
CA LEU A 149 -3.59 -1.06 6.02
C LEU A 149 -4.68 -1.35 7.06
N GLY A 150 -4.65 -0.65 8.19
CA GLY A 150 -5.68 -0.75 9.23
C GLY A 150 -7.04 -0.16 8.87
N GLU A 151 -7.12 0.63 7.80
CA GLU A 151 -8.30 1.41 7.43
C GLU A 151 -8.99 0.92 6.15
N THR A 152 -8.61 -0.27 5.66
CA THR A 152 -9.21 -0.88 4.47
C THR A 152 -10.61 -1.43 4.75
N LEU A 153 -11.49 -1.36 3.75
CA LEU A 153 -12.87 -1.87 3.83
C LEU A 153 -12.93 -3.40 3.83
N PHE A 154 -12.01 -4.05 3.12
CA PHE A 154 -11.88 -5.49 3.03
C PHE A 154 -10.52 -5.96 3.57
N PRO A 155 -10.42 -7.20 4.09
CA PRO A 155 -9.14 -7.75 4.55
C PRO A 155 -8.15 -8.01 3.42
N VAL A 156 -8.63 -8.12 2.18
CA VAL A 156 -7.83 -8.37 0.98
C VAL A 156 -8.08 -7.26 -0.04
N LEU A 157 -7.01 -6.74 -0.64
CA LEU A 157 -7.11 -5.75 -1.70
C LEU A 157 -7.76 -6.34 -2.96
N PRO A 158 -8.35 -5.50 -3.84
CA PRO A 158 -8.79 -5.92 -5.16
C PRO A 158 -7.64 -6.54 -5.95
N ILE A 159 -7.91 -7.54 -6.77
CA ILE A 159 -6.88 -8.18 -7.62
C ILE A 159 -6.37 -7.21 -8.68
N SER A 160 -7.25 -6.44 -9.29
CA SER A 160 -6.89 -5.37 -10.22
C SER A 160 -5.87 -4.39 -9.63
N LEU A 161 -5.92 -4.16 -8.31
CA LEU A 161 -5.00 -3.30 -7.58
C LEU A 161 -3.74 -4.04 -7.11
N SER A 162 -3.87 -5.25 -6.56
CA SER A 162 -2.79 -5.96 -5.88
C SER A 162 -1.92 -6.83 -6.79
N SER A 163 -2.39 -7.14 -8.01
CA SER A 163 -1.64 -7.96 -8.97
C SER A 163 -0.55 -7.16 -9.68
N THR A 164 -0.50 -7.23 -10.98
CA THR A 164 0.58 -6.64 -11.78
C THR A 164 0.43 -5.14 -12.03
N ILE A 165 -0.76 -4.56 -11.82
CA ILE A 165 -1.02 -3.16 -12.20
C ILE A 165 -0.36 -2.17 -11.24
N LEU A 166 -0.37 -2.45 -9.95
CA LEU A 166 0.10 -1.50 -8.95
C LEU A 166 1.60 -1.55 -8.70
N LEU A 167 2.17 -2.73 -8.70
CA LEU A 167 3.53 -2.94 -8.23
C LEU A 167 4.52 -2.71 -9.36
N PRO A 168 5.63 -1.97 -9.14
CA PRO A 168 6.74 -2.01 -10.06
C PRO A 168 7.10 -3.48 -10.24
N HIS A 169 7.00 -3.99 -11.43
CA HIS A 169 7.14 -5.42 -11.70
C HIS A 169 8.41 -5.65 -12.50
N SER A 170 9.41 -6.20 -11.87
CA SER A 170 10.45 -6.91 -12.60
C SER A 170 9.93 -8.31 -12.91
N LEU A 171 9.99 -8.71 -14.15
CA LEU A 171 9.72 -10.11 -14.56
C LEU A 171 10.81 -11.05 -14.06
N ASN A 172 11.89 -10.52 -13.53
CA ASN A 172 12.88 -11.31 -12.85
C ASN A 172 12.32 -11.81 -11.51
N ALA A 173 11.70 -13.00 -11.57
CA ALA A 173 11.02 -13.67 -10.45
C ALA A 173 11.95 -13.91 -9.22
N ALA A 174 13.23 -13.60 -9.33
CA ALA A 174 14.20 -13.73 -8.25
C ALA A 174 14.07 -12.64 -7.16
N ASN A 175 13.26 -11.58 -7.35
CA ASN A 175 13.18 -10.50 -6.38
C ASN A 175 11.76 -10.29 -5.82
N PRO A 176 11.32 -11.13 -4.84
CA PRO A 176 10.00 -11.03 -4.23
C PRO A 176 9.78 -9.73 -3.42
N SER A 177 10.81 -8.90 -3.23
CA SER A 177 10.72 -7.63 -2.51
C SER A 177 9.82 -6.60 -3.21
N MET A 178 9.56 -6.76 -4.49
CA MET A 178 8.70 -5.87 -5.28
C MET A 178 7.23 -6.00 -4.96
N ALA A 179 6.81 -7.10 -4.38
CA ALA A 179 5.41 -7.36 -4.03
C ALA A 179 4.87 -6.48 -2.89
N THR A 180 5.67 -5.60 -2.30
CA THR A 180 5.24 -4.79 -1.14
C THR A 180 4.69 -3.42 -1.51
N GLY A 181 4.98 -2.93 -2.72
CA GLY A 181 4.59 -1.58 -3.17
C GLY A 181 5.29 -0.43 -2.44
N PHE A 182 6.20 -0.74 -1.53
CA PHE A 182 7.08 0.25 -0.90
C PHE A 182 8.40 0.29 -1.63
N ASP A 183 8.86 1.50 -1.95
CA ASP A 183 10.13 1.69 -2.65
C ASP A 183 10.93 2.85 -2.06
N THR A 184 12.23 2.84 -2.32
CA THR A 184 13.15 3.87 -1.86
C THR A 184 13.32 4.94 -2.92
N GLY A 185 13.13 6.20 -2.53
CA GLY A 185 13.21 7.30 -3.48
C GLY A 185 13.05 8.68 -2.86
N VAL A 186 12.84 9.65 -3.73
CA VAL A 186 12.60 11.05 -3.40
C VAL A 186 11.27 11.49 -4.03
N GLN A 187 10.45 12.18 -3.25
CA GLN A 187 9.17 12.69 -3.69
C GLN A 187 8.99 14.17 -3.30
N LEU A 188 8.56 14.96 -4.26
CA LEU A 188 7.97 16.27 -4.04
C LEU A 188 6.47 16.14 -3.92
N HIS A 189 5.88 16.79 -2.94
CA HIS A 189 4.43 16.77 -2.75
C HIS A 189 3.94 17.99 -1.99
N GLY A 190 2.64 18.20 -2.03
CA GLY A 190 2.03 19.30 -1.30
C GLY A 190 0.54 19.45 -1.56
N LEU A 191 -0.04 20.42 -0.86
CA LEU A 191 -1.43 20.79 -0.96
C LEU A 191 -1.56 22.21 -1.51
N LEU A 192 -2.16 22.37 -2.68
CA LEU A 192 -2.37 23.64 -3.35
C LEU A 192 -3.81 24.10 -3.13
N GLY A 193 -3.98 25.29 -2.56
CA GLY A 193 -5.29 25.90 -2.33
C GLY A 193 -6.24 25.05 -1.47
N GLY A 194 -5.69 24.18 -0.62
CA GLY A 194 -6.49 23.29 0.24
C GLY A 194 -7.29 22.20 -0.49
N LYS A 195 -7.18 22.09 -1.82
CA LYS A 195 -8.01 21.20 -2.65
C LYS A 195 -7.26 20.31 -3.60
N TRP A 196 -6.05 20.70 -4.03
CA TRP A 196 -5.25 19.95 -4.97
C TRP A 196 -4.06 19.33 -4.24
N ASN A 197 -4.02 18.01 -4.17
CA ASN A 197 -2.84 17.29 -3.67
C ASN A 197 -2.05 16.75 -4.86
N TYR A 198 -0.76 17.07 -4.92
CA TYR A 198 0.14 16.52 -5.92
C TYR A 198 1.28 15.77 -5.25
N GLN A 199 1.76 14.74 -5.93
CA GLN A 199 2.86 13.89 -5.52
C GLN A 199 3.62 13.51 -6.80
N VAL A 200 4.91 13.81 -6.88
CA VAL A 200 5.79 13.43 -8.00
C VAL A 200 7.10 12.94 -7.42
N GLY A 201 7.56 11.78 -7.85
CA GLY A 201 8.76 11.17 -7.27
C GLY A 201 9.52 10.29 -8.23
N ILE A 202 10.75 10.01 -7.83
CA ILE A 202 11.70 9.11 -8.48
C ILE A 202 12.10 8.06 -7.46
N PHE A 203 12.03 6.79 -7.84
CA PHE A 203 12.23 5.65 -6.97
C PHE A 203 13.14 4.63 -7.65
N ASN A 204 13.69 3.70 -6.86
CA ASN A 204 14.56 2.66 -7.41
C ASN A 204 13.85 1.71 -8.41
N GLY A 205 12.54 1.49 -8.27
CA GLY A 205 11.81 0.52 -9.09
C GLY A 205 11.97 -0.94 -8.62
N THR A 206 12.74 -1.18 -7.57
CA THR A 206 13.13 -2.51 -7.07
C THR A 206 12.53 -2.87 -5.71
N GLY A 207 11.75 -1.98 -5.12
CA GLY A 207 11.18 -2.16 -3.79
C GLY A 207 12.14 -1.87 -2.63
N GLY A 208 13.32 -1.30 -2.90
CA GLY A 208 14.22 -0.82 -1.85
C GLY A 208 15.71 -1.03 -2.04
N SER A 209 16.14 -1.88 -2.96
CA SER A 209 17.55 -2.02 -3.32
C SER A 209 17.96 -0.96 -4.33
N VAL A 210 19.25 -0.61 -4.36
CA VAL A 210 19.81 0.22 -5.43
C VAL A 210 19.61 -0.54 -6.75
N ASN A 211 19.05 0.14 -7.73
CA ASN A 211 18.93 -0.40 -9.08
C ASN A 211 20.32 -0.41 -9.71
N THR A 212 20.91 -1.57 -9.84
CA THR A 212 22.22 -1.74 -10.45
C THR A 212 22.04 -1.73 -11.96
N ALA A 213 22.41 -0.63 -12.61
CA ALA A 213 22.54 -0.60 -14.06
C ALA A 213 23.63 -1.59 -14.47
N THR A 214 23.23 -2.75 -14.95
CA THR A 214 24.14 -3.71 -15.59
C THR A 214 24.28 -3.30 -17.04
N LYS A 215 25.44 -2.78 -17.40
CA LYS A 215 25.91 -2.50 -18.76
C LYS A 215 25.14 -1.41 -19.52
N THR A 216 25.58 -0.20 -19.40
CA THR A 216 25.53 0.74 -20.50
C THR A 216 26.37 0.17 -21.65
N THR A 217 25.75 -0.50 -22.61
CA THR A 217 26.38 -0.64 -23.92
C THR A 217 26.43 0.75 -24.53
N SER A 218 27.52 1.10 -25.19
CA SER A 218 27.80 2.42 -25.78
C SER A 218 26.75 2.92 -26.80
N ASP A 219 25.78 2.10 -27.14
CA ASP A 219 24.74 2.39 -28.13
C ASP A 219 23.37 2.70 -27.50
N ASP A 220 23.21 2.59 -26.19
CA ASP A 220 21.95 2.86 -25.51
C ASP A 220 21.85 4.35 -25.16
N HIS A 221 21.22 5.11 -26.04
CA HIS A 221 20.84 6.53 -25.83
C HIS A 221 19.66 6.61 -24.86
N ARG A 222 19.79 6.04 -23.66
CA ARG A 222 18.75 6.13 -22.63
C ARG A 222 18.73 7.52 -22.03
N TRP A 223 17.67 8.25 -22.29
CA TRP A 223 17.42 9.56 -21.70
C TRP A 223 17.07 9.48 -20.20
N LEU A 224 16.55 8.36 -19.76
CA LEU A 224 16.10 8.15 -18.38
C LEU A 224 17.03 7.15 -17.69
N MET A 225 17.36 7.45 -16.44
CA MET A 225 18.00 6.47 -15.58
C MET A 225 17.07 5.28 -15.37
N SER A 226 17.61 4.10 -15.13
CA SER A 226 16.87 2.88 -14.78
C SER A 226 16.22 3.02 -13.41
N LEU A 227 15.13 3.77 -13.34
CA LEU A 227 14.39 4.16 -12.15
C LEU A 227 12.89 4.12 -12.43
N LEU A 228 12.10 4.11 -11.38
CA LEU A 228 10.65 4.30 -11.42
C LEU A 228 10.32 5.78 -11.25
N TYR A 229 9.64 6.34 -12.22
CA TYR A 229 9.08 7.69 -12.21
C TYR A 229 7.59 7.61 -11.92
N ALA A 230 7.11 8.24 -10.86
CA ALA A 230 5.70 8.15 -10.48
C ALA A 230 5.12 9.52 -10.13
N GLY A 231 3.86 9.71 -10.46
CA GLY A 231 3.13 10.93 -10.15
C GLY A 231 1.65 10.68 -9.92
N ARG A 232 1.08 11.47 -9.03
CA ARG A 232 -0.34 11.47 -8.70
C ARG A 232 -0.82 12.89 -8.45
N ILE A 233 -1.99 13.23 -8.98
CA ILE A 233 -2.69 14.47 -8.68
C ILE A 233 -4.11 14.15 -8.27
N ALA A 234 -4.57 14.74 -7.16
CA ALA A 234 -5.92 14.56 -6.64
C ALA A 234 -6.62 15.90 -6.43
N TYR A 235 -7.83 16.02 -6.92
CA TYR A 235 -8.74 17.13 -6.64
C TYR A 235 -9.73 16.75 -5.54
N MET A 236 -9.75 17.50 -4.46
CA MET A 236 -10.50 17.22 -3.24
C MET A 236 -11.41 18.43 -2.88
N PRO A 237 -12.55 18.60 -3.57
CA PRO A 237 -13.40 19.80 -3.44
C PRO A 237 -13.93 20.03 -2.02
N LYS A 238 -14.07 18.97 -1.23
CA LYS A 238 -14.59 18.99 0.14
C LYS A 238 -13.49 18.88 1.21
N GLY A 239 -12.26 19.30 0.87
CA GLY A 239 -11.09 19.20 1.74
C GLY A 239 -10.37 17.86 1.62
N VAL A 240 -9.28 17.73 2.36
CA VAL A 240 -8.38 16.58 2.25
C VAL A 240 -9.08 15.25 2.51
N MET A 241 -8.98 14.33 1.55
CA MET A 241 -9.45 12.95 1.69
C MET A 241 -8.53 12.18 2.63
N PRO A 242 -9.05 11.60 3.72
CA PRO A 242 -8.23 10.79 4.62
C PRO A 242 -7.79 9.48 3.97
N SER A 243 -6.69 8.89 4.46
CA SER A 243 -6.17 7.59 4.00
C SER A 243 -6.96 6.42 4.59
N THR A 244 -8.28 6.43 4.38
CA THR A 244 -9.22 5.42 4.90
C THR A 244 -10.26 5.06 3.84
N GLN A 245 -10.86 3.91 4.00
CA GLN A 245 -12.02 3.45 3.22
C GLN A 245 -13.29 3.46 4.09
N GLY A 246 -13.55 4.58 4.75
CA GLY A 246 -14.78 4.79 5.53
C GLY A 246 -14.77 4.08 6.89
N ALA A 247 -13.67 4.19 7.66
CA ALA A 247 -13.61 3.70 9.03
C ALA A 247 -14.51 4.53 10.00
N PRO A 248 -14.82 4.01 11.20
CA PRO A 248 -15.74 4.67 12.14
C PRO A 248 -15.35 6.09 12.53
N GLY A 249 -14.06 6.45 12.49
CA GLY A 249 -13.61 7.81 12.76
C GLY A 249 -14.03 8.84 11.72
N ASN A 250 -14.60 8.41 10.61
CA ASN A 250 -15.08 9.23 9.50
C ASN A 250 -16.60 9.20 9.35
N LEU A 251 -17.33 8.64 10.33
CA LEU A 251 -18.78 8.79 10.39
C LEU A 251 -19.14 10.28 10.44
N HIS A 252 -20.11 10.69 9.63
CA HIS A 252 -20.58 12.06 9.48
C HIS A 252 -19.62 13.02 8.75
N ASP A 253 -18.52 12.53 8.22
CA ASP A 253 -17.66 13.27 7.30
C ASP A 253 -18.32 13.42 5.92
N ASP A 254 -17.95 14.50 5.22
CA ASP A 254 -18.30 14.71 3.82
C ASP A 254 -17.02 15.03 3.05
N LYS A 255 -16.47 14.02 2.37
CA LYS A 255 -15.21 14.06 1.63
C LYS A 255 -15.39 13.49 0.24
N MET A 256 -14.66 14.06 -0.71
CA MET A 256 -14.67 13.60 -2.10
C MET A 256 -13.29 13.80 -2.72
N SER A 257 -12.85 12.86 -3.51
CA SER A 257 -11.58 12.93 -4.23
C SER A 257 -11.69 12.33 -5.63
N PHE A 258 -11.18 13.05 -6.61
CA PHE A 258 -10.90 12.55 -7.95
C PHE A 258 -9.40 12.59 -8.15
N ALA A 259 -8.79 11.52 -8.63
CA ALA A 259 -7.35 11.53 -8.84
C ALA A 259 -6.94 10.81 -10.14
N LEU A 260 -5.77 11.19 -10.63
CA LEU A 260 -5.06 10.58 -11.73
C LEU A 260 -3.66 10.20 -11.23
N SER A 261 -3.28 8.97 -11.49
CA SER A 261 -1.95 8.43 -11.18
C SER A 261 -1.27 7.96 -12.46
N THR A 262 0.05 8.11 -12.52
CA THR A 262 0.85 7.52 -13.59
C THR A 262 2.20 7.08 -13.06
N SER A 263 2.77 6.04 -13.65
CA SER A 263 4.15 5.65 -13.39
C SER A 263 4.80 5.08 -14.65
N TYR A 264 6.10 5.31 -14.77
CA TYR A 264 6.94 4.73 -15.81
C TYR A 264 8.16 4.10 -15.16
N ASN A 265 8.31 2.78 -15.32
CA ASN A 265 9.44 2.02 -14.79
C ASN A 265 10.41 1.72 -15.93
N VAL A 266 11.68 2.08 -15.73
CA VAL A 266 12.77 1.79 -16.65
C VAL A 266 13.66 0.73 -16.01
N GLU A 267 13.64 -0.48 -16.53
CA GLU A 267 14.46 -1.57 -16.01
C GLU A 267 15.93 -1.41 -16.41
N ALA A 268 16.81 -1.86 -15.53
CA ALA A 268 18.25 -1.76 -15.72
C ALA A 268 18.81 -2.90 -16.58
N GLU A 269 18.15 -4.06 -16.55
CA GLU A 269 18.62 -5.26 -17.23
C GLU A 269 18.04 -5.37 -18.64
N ASP A 270 18.84 -5.86 -19.58
CA ASP A 270 18.45 -6.08 -20.97
C ASP A 270 17.33 -7.13 -21.14
N GLU A 271 17.03 -7.90 -20.09
CA GLU A 271 16.03 -8.96 -20.08
C GLU A 271 14.71 -8.54 -19.44
N SER A 272 14.61 -7.30 -18.97
CA SER A 272 13.43 -6.80 -18.29
C SER A 272 12.56 -5.92 -19.18
N SER A 273 11.37 -5.62 -18.70
CA SER A 273 10.42 -4.79 -19.42
C SER A 273 10.40 -3.36 -18.90
N ASN A 274 10.24 -2.41 -19.81
CA ASN A 274 9.79 -1.09 -19.43
C ASN A 274 8.28 -1.10 -19.36
N ASP A 275 7.72 -0.56 -18.27
CA ASP A 275 6.27 -0.49 -18.12
C ASP A 275 5.76 0.92 -17.85
N TRP A 276 4.62 1.22 -18.45
CA TRP A 276 3.88 2.45 -18.20
C TRP A 276 2.51 2.11 -17.62
N ARG A 277 2.13 2.78 -16.55
CA ARG A 277 0.87 2.58 -15.83
C ARG A 277 0.12 3.88 -15.69
N VAL A 278 -1.19 3.78 -15.81
CA VAL A 278 -2.12 4.90 -15.59
C VAL A 278 -3.25 4.40 -14.69
N GLY A 279 -3.63 5.20 -13.72
CA GLY A 279 -4.76 4.94 -12.84
C GLY A 279 -5.69 6.14 -12.76
N VAL A 280 -6.99 5.90 -12.78
CA VAL A 280 -8.04 6.88 -12.50
C VAL A 280 -8.75 6.47 -11.22
N GLU A 281 -9.05 7.44 -10.35
CA GLU A 281 -9.50 7.17 -8.99
C GLU A 281 -10.66 8.08 -8.62
N PHE A 282 -11.62 7.50 -7.93
CA PHE A 282 -12.70 8.24 -7.28
C PHE A 282 -12.92 7.69 -5.88
N ALA A 283 -13.07 8.57 -4.88
CA ALA A 283 -13.44 8.21 -3.52
C ALA A 283 -14.41 9.23 -2.93
N LEU A 284 -15.42 8.72 -2.23
CA LEU A 284 -16.45 9.50 -1.56
C LEU A 284 -16.69 8.95 -0.16
N ILE A 285 -16.67 9.84 0.83
CA ILE A 285 -17.24 9.59 2.17
C ILE A 285 -18.39 10.57 2.34
N LYS A 286 -19.53 10.06 2.69
CA LYS A 286 -20.71 10.90 3.00
C LYS A 286 -21.50 10.25 4.12
N ASP A 287 -21.49 10.91 5.29
CA ASP A 287 -22.12 10.35 6.49
C ASP A 287 -21.67 8.91 6.75
N ARG A 288 -22.57 7.94 6.80
CA ARG A 288 -22.32 6.51 7.04
C ARG A 288 -21.84 5.73 5.81
N PHE A 289 -21.69 6.40 4.68
CA PHE A 289 -21.44 5.79 3.39
C PHE A 289 -20.01 6.06 2.90
N TYR A 290 -19.37 5.02 2.42
CA TYR A 290 -18.13 5.10 1.66
C TYR A 290 -18.33 4.49 0.28
N PHE A 291 -17.84 5.15 -0.75
CA PHE A 291 -17.72 4.61 -2.10
C PHE A 291 -16.31 4.88 -2.64
N GLY A 292 -15.69 3.85 -3.22
CA GLY A 292 -14.42 3.97 -3.92
C GLY A 292 -14.48 3.21 -5.23
N ALA A 293 -13.96 3.81 -6.31
CA ALA A 293 -13.82 3.16 -7.60
C ALA A 293 -12.50 3.58 -8.25
N GLU A 294 -11.78 2.62 -8.79
CA GLU A 294 -10.51 2.87 -9.45
C GLU A 294 -10.40 1.99 -10.69
N GLY A 295 -9.77 2.55 -11.74
CA GLY A 295 -9.48 1.83 -12.97
C GLY A 295 -8.01 2.01 -13.35
N TYR A 296 -7.40 0.96 -13.91
CA TYR A 296 -5.98 0.90 -14.20
C TYR A 296 -5.72 0.34 -15.59
N TRP A 297 -4.67 0.86 -16.19
CA TRP A 297 -4.11 0.33 -17.42
C TRP A 297 -2.60 0.27 -17.29
N MET A 298 -1.99 -0.79 -17.81
CA MET A 298 -0.56 -0.98 -17.88
C MET A 298 -0.14 -1.50 -19.23
N ASN A 299 0.89 -0.88 -19.82
CA ASN A 299 1.57 -1.36 -21.00
C ASN A 299 2.99 -1.77 -20.64
N MET A 300 3.35 -3.03 -20.88
CA MET A 300 4.69 -3.59 -20.67
C MET A 300 5.33 -3.84 -22.03
N LYS A 301 6.52 -3.27 -22.25
CA LYS A 301 7.33 -3.53 -23.44
C LYS A 301 8.57 -4.31 -23.00
N PHE A 302 8.71 -5.50 -23.54
CA PHE A 302 9.90 -6.31 -23.37
C PHE A 302 11.02 -5.86 -24.29
N THR A 303 12.27 -5.97 -23.86
CA THR A 303 13.42 -5.67 -24.70
C THR A 303 13.60 -6.77 -25.76
N GLU A 304 14.27 -6.45 -26.87
CA GLU A 304 14.42 -7.35 -28.03
C GLU A 304 15.11 -8.68 -27.70
N ARG A 305 15.85 -8.77 -26.62
CA ARG A 305 16.53 -10.00 -26.18
C ARG A 305 15.60 -11.03 -25.57
N GLN A 306 14.47 -10.60 -25.05
CA GLN A 306 13.41 -11.52 -24.69
C GLN A 306 12.67 -11.88 -25.97
N ARG A 307 12.54 -13.16 -26.26
CA ARG A 307 11.92 -13.74 -27.48
C ARG A 307 10.50 -13.25 -27.78
N ILE A 308 10.04 -12.22 -27.12
CA ILE A 308 8.69 -11.67 -27.17
C ILE A 308 8.83 -10.19 -27.51
N SER A 309 8.89 -9.86 -28.78
CA SER A 309 8.89 -8.48 -29.30
C SER A 309 7.53 -7.77 -29.16
N GLN A 310 6.64 -8.22 -28.28
CA GLN A 310 5.27 -7.73 -28.17
C GLN A 310 5.10 -6.88 -26.89
N ALA A 311 4.33 -5.82 -27.02
CA ALA A 311 3.85 -5.08 -25.86
C ALA A 311 2.60 -5.76 -25.31
N TYR A 312 2.60 -6.00 -24.00
CA TYR A 312 1.44 -6.53 -23.30
C TYR A 312 0.64 -5.38 -22.68
N ASN A 313 -0.67 -5.45 -22.82
CA ASN A 313 -1.60 -4.52 -22.21
C ASN A 313 -2.42 -5.26 -21.16
N PHE A 314 -2.42 -4.72 -19.96
CA PHE A 314 -3.24 -5.18 -18.86
C PHE A 314 -4.19 -4.06 -18.46
N TRP A 315 -5.39 -4.41 -18.05
CA TRP A 315 -6.29 -3.44 -17.45
C TRP A 315 -7.12 -4.09 -16.34
N GLY A 316 -7.58 -3.29 -15.43
CA GLY A 316 -8.46 -3.73 -14.38
C GLY A 316 -9.16 -2.57 -13.73
N ALA A 317 -10.26 -2.85 -13.08
CA ALA A 317 -11.02 -1.84 -12.36
C ALA A 317 -11.77 -2.47 -11.21
N TYR A 318 -11.98 -1.71 -10.14
CA TYR A 318 -12.90 -2.12 -9.09
C TYR A 318 -13.79 -0.97 -8.65
N ALA A 319 -14.94 -1.34 -8.10
CA ALA A 319 -15.77 -0.45 -7.33
C ALA A 319 -16.16 -1.14 -6.03
N GLN A 320 -16.17 -0.38 -4.93
CA GLN A 320 -16.55 -0.89 -3.62
C GLN A 320 -17.37 0.12 -2.83
N VAL A 321 -18.24 -0.40 -2.00
CA VAL A 321 -19.13 0.39 -1.14
C VAL A 321 -19.13 -0.17 0.26
N GLY A 322 -19.13 0.72 1.26
CA GLY A 322 -19.31 0.40 2.66
C GLY A 322 -20.41 1.25 3.27
N TYR A 323 -21.27 0.65 4.06
CA TYR A 323 -22.35 1.37 4.76
C TYR A 323 -22.42 0.94 6.24
N PHE A 324 -22.36 1.91 7.14
CA PHE A 324 -22.54 1.67 8.56
C PHE A 324 -24.03 1.52 8.91
N ILE A 325 -24.44 0.28 9.15
CA ILE A 325 -25.79 -0.06 9.64
C ILE A 325 -25.97 0.45 11.06
N THR A 326 -24.93 0.27 11.89
CA THR A 326 -24.79 0.89 13.21
C THR A 326 -23.41 1.54 13.31
N ASP A 327 -23.11 2.26 14.40
CA ASP A 327 -21.78 2.87 14.59
C ASP A 327 -20.63 1.86 14.71
N LYS A 328 -20.96 0.58 14.87
CA LYS A 328 -19.97 -0.52 15.00
C LYS A 328 -20.05 -1.58 13.91
N PHE A 329 -21.15 -1.63 13.16
CA PHE A 329 -21.38 -2.67 12.18
C PHE A 329 -21.50 -2.06 10.78
N GLN A 330 -20.62 -2.48 9.88
CA GLN A 330 -20.55 -2.01 8.51
C GLN A 330 -20.69 -3.17 7.55
N GLY A 331 -21.63 -3.09 6.61
CA GLY A 331 -21.72 -3.96 5.45
C GLY A 331 -20.88 -3.43 4.30
N ALA A 332 -20.30 -4.32 3.49
CA ALA A 332 -19.47 -3.96 2.36
C ALA A 332 -19.71 -4.84 1.14
N LEU A 333 -19.69 -4.24 -0.04
CA LEU A 333 -19.72 -4.93 -1.34
C LEU A 333 -18.59 -4.42 -2.21
N ARG A 334 -18.03 -5.30 -3.04
CA ARG A 334 -17.02 -4.98 -4.05
C ARG A 334 -17.28 -5.77 -5.31
N TYR A 335 -17.06 -5.13 -6.45
CA TYR A 335 -16.94 -5.78 -7.74
C TYR A 335 -15.60 -5.40 -8.35
N ASP A 336 -14.79 -6.40 -8.71
CA ASP A 336 -13.45 -6.23 -9.21
C ASP A 336 -13.34 -6.99 -10.54
N VAL A 337 -12.78 -6.36 -11.56
CA VAL A 337 -12.56 -6.95 -12.88
C VAL A 337 -11.09 -6.80 -13.25
N TYR A 338 -10.54 -7.83 -13.87
CA TYR A 338 -9.16 -7.83 -14.26
C TYR A 338 -8.92 -8.62 -15.53
N ASP A 339 -8.37 -7.96 -16.53
CA ASP A 339 -7.87 -8.56 -17.76
C ASP A 339 -6.34 -8.60 -17.67
N ARG A 340 -5.82 -9.81 -17.49
CA ARG A 340 -4.39 -10.05 -17.30
C ARG A 340 -3.60 -9.98 -18.58
N ASN A 341 -4.21 -10.29 -19.70
CA ASN A 341 -3.51 -10.44 -20.97
C ASN A 341 -4.41 -10.12 -22.16
N GLY A 342 -4.34 -8.88 -22.62
CA GLY A 342 -5.07 -8.46 -23.81
C GLY A 342 -4.58 -9.09 -25.12
N ILE A 343 -3.61 -10.02 -25.08
CA ILE A 343 -3.06 -10.72 -26.25
C ILE A 343 -3.62 -12.14 -26.35
N ASP A 344 -3.78 -12.81 -25.24
CA ASP A 344 -4.39 -14.14 -25.17
C ASP A 344 -5.84 -13.99 -24.68
N ASP A 345 -6.77 -14.63 -25.37
CA ASP A 345 -8.20 -14.64 -25.03
C ASP A 345 -8.51 -15.32 -23.67
N GLY A 346 -7.62 -15.16 -22.69
CA GLY A 346 -7.72 -15.79 -21.35
C GLY A 346 -8.91 -15.36 -20.51
N GLY A 347 -9.75 -14.50 -21.10
CA GLY A 347 -10.99 -14.04 -20.48
C GLY A 347 -10.80 -12.99 -19.39
N LEU A 348 -11.86 -12.26 -19.16
CA LEU A 348 -11.96 -11.28 -18.10
C LEU A 348 -12.27 -11.97 -16.78
N LEU A 349 -11.43 -11.75 -15.77
CA LEU A 349 -11.71 -12.18 -14.39
C LEU A 349 -12.75 -11.24 -13.77
N ASN A 350 -13.75 -11.82 -13.12
CA ASN A 350 -14.83 -11.12 -12.43
C ASN A 350 -14.88 -11.60 -10.97
N LEU A 351 -14.69 -10.69 -10.03
CA LEU A 351 -14.53 -11.01 -8.61
C LEU A 351 -15.52 -10.21 -7.75
N PRO A 352 -16.82 -10.59 -7.77
CA PRO A 352 -17.75 -10.07 -6.80
C PRO A 352 -17.36 -10.50 -5.37
N ALA A 353 -17.44 -9.58 -4.43
CA ALA A 353 -17.18 -9.85 -3.02
C ALA A 353 -18.18 -9.14 -2.13
N ALA A 354 -18.53 -9.78 -1.03
CA ALA A 354 -19.31 -9.22 0.04
C ALA A 354 -18.61 -9.41 1.38
N GLY A 355 -18.81 -8.48 2.29
CA GLY A 355 -18.17 -8.54 3.60
C GLY A 355 -18.92 -7.78 4.67
N VAL A 356 -18.51 -8.03 5.89
CA VAL A 356 -18.97 -7.33 7.08
C VAL A 356 -17.79 -6.97 7.97
N ASN A 357 -17.85 -5.79 8.56
CA ASN A 357 -16.86 -5.31 9.51
C ASN A 357 -17.56 -5.03 10.84
N TYR A 358 -16.97 -5.50 11.92
CA TYR A 358 -17.40 -5.16 13.27
C TYR A 358 -16.27 -4.47 14.02
N TYR A 359 -16.54 -3.28 14.51
CA TYR A 359 -15.59 -2.41 15.20
C TYR A 359 -15.86 -2.44 16.71
N PHE A 360 -15.02 -3.19 17.45
CA PHE A 360 -15.12 -3.28 18.91
C PHE A 360 -14.75 -1.95 19.58
N PHE A 361 -13.60 -1.39 19.15
CA PHE A 361 -13.04 -0.14 19.67
C PHE A 361 -12.55 0.73 18.51
N HIS A 362 -13.45 1.43 17.83
CA HIS A 362 -13.14 2.19 16.62
C HIS A 362 -12.33 1.32 15.62
N SER A 363 -11.33 1.88 14.95
CA SER A 363 -10.41 1.11 14.09
C SER A 363 -9.34 0.33 14.86
N ASN A 364 -9.25 0.50 16.20
CA ASN A 364 -8.21 -0.12 17.01
C ASN A 364 -8.36 -1.64 17.13
N LEU A 365 -9.59 -2.11 17.27
CA LEU A 365 -9.90 -3.54 17.29
C LEU A 365 -11.11 -3.78 16.39
N LYS A 366 -10.90 -4.47 15.28
CA LYS A 366 -11.97 -4.81 14.33
C LYS A 366 -11.87 -6.25 13.85
N LEU A 367 -13.03 -6.84 13.59
CA LEU A 367 -13.18 -8.10 12.88
C LEU A 367 -13.73 -7.80 11.48
N GLN A 368 -13.11 -8.37 10.47
CA GLN A 368 -13.57 -8.32 9.08
C GLN A 368 -13.84 -9.73 8.58
N VAL A 369 -14.97 -9.95 7.95
CA VAL A 369 -15.30 -11.20 7.28
C VAL A 369 -15.65 -10.89 5.84
N MET A 370 -15.08 -11.64 4.92
CA MET A 370 -15.25 -11.45 3.48
C MET A 370 -15.47 -12.78 2.80
N TYR A 371 -16.36 -12.79 1.83
CA TYR A 371 -16.48 -13.83 0.82
C TYR A 371 -16.28 -13.24 -0.56
N GLN A 372 -15.54 -13.95 -1.42
CA GLN A 372 -15.28 -13.58 -2.81
C GLN A 372 -15.49 -14.78 -3.72
N TYR A 373 -16.09 -14.54 -4.87
CA TYR A 373 -16.24 -15.50 -5.94
C TYR A 373 -15.40 -15.08 -7.14
N LEU A 374 -14.77 -16.03 -7.82
CA LEU A 374 -14.06 -15.83 -9.08
C LEU A 374 -14.89 -16.39 -10.23
N GLY A 375 -15.35 -15.50 -11.10
CA GLY A 375 -15.95 -15.84 -12.39
C GLY A 375 -15.01 -15.48 -13.54
N ARG A 376 -15.17 -16.13 -14.68
CA ARG A 376 -14.51 -15.78 -15.93
C ARG A 376 -15.54 -15.56 -17.02
N THR A 377 -15.33 -14.54 -17.87
CA THR A 377 -16.11 -14.29 -19.07
C THR A 377 -15.16 -14.17 -20.25
N GLY A 378 -15.45 -14.85 -21.35
CA GLY A 378 -14.60 -14.97 -22.52
C GLY A 378 -14.28 -16.41 -22.87
N HIS A 379 -13.23 -16.64 -23.65
CA HIS A 379 -12.86 -17.98 -24.10
C HIS A 379 -12.61 -18.96 -22.94
N ASP A 380 -13.36 -20.03 -22.94
CA ASP A 380 -13.35 -21.09 -21.93
C ASP A 380 -12.66 -22.35 -22.49
N THR A 381 -11.42 -22.21 -22.90
CA THR A 381 -10.63 -23.36 -23.31
C THR A 381 -9.91 -23.96 -22.10
N GLN A 382 -9.74 -25.28 -22.10
CA GLN A 382 -8.98 -26.01 -21.06
C GLN A 382 -7.59 -25.38 -20.85
N LYS A 383 -6.96 -24.93 -21.93
CA LYS A 383 -5.64 -24.31 -21.96
C LYS A 383 -5.58 -22.99 -21.20
N ASP A 384 -6.68 -22.22 -21.19
CA ASP A 384 -6.78 -20.94 -20.49
C ASP A 384 -6.94 -21.14 -18.97
N ARG A 385 -7.53 -22.26 -18.56
CA ARG A 385 -7.68 -22.66 -17.16
C ARG A 385 -6.35 -23.11 -16.55
N ASP A 386 -5.56 -23.85 -17.32
CA ASP A 386 -4.24 -24.36 -16.89
C ASP A 386 -3.18 -23.26 -16.75
N ASN A 387 -3.39 -22.13 -17.41
CA ASN A 387 -2.42 -21.00 -17.50
C ASN A 387 -2.79 -19.79 -16.63
N ASP A 388 -3.74 -19.90 -15.70
CA ASP A 388 -4.08 -18.68 -14.95
C ASP A 388 -2.96 -18.15 -14.05
N GLY A 389 -1.93 -18.96 -13.78
CA GLY A 389 -0.66 -18.53 -13.15
C GLY A 389 -0.79 -17.69 -11.87
N LEU A 390 -2.00 -17.28 -11.51
CA LEU A 390 -2.31 -16.51 -10.33
C LEU A 390 -2.70 -17.38 -9.13
N GLY A 391 -3.02 -18.68 -9.38
CA GLY A 391 -3.43 -19.60 -8.33
C GLY A 391 -4.65 -19.12 -7.54
N LEU A 392 -5.63 -18.50 -8.23
CA LEU A 392 -6.79 -17.91 -7.59
C LEU A 392 -7.86 -18.96 -7.30
N ALA A 393 -8.34 -18.96 -6.07
CA ALA A 393 -9.44 -19.82 -5.68
C ALA A 393 -10.78 -19.36 -6.29
N ARG A 394 -11.61 -20.32 -6.70
CA ARG A 394 -12.97 -20.08 -7.20
C ARG A 394 -13.86 -19.44 -6.14
N HIS A 395 -13.78 -19.95 -4.92
CA HIS A 395 -14.46 -19.43 -3.75
C HIS A 395 -13.43 -19.15 -2.66
N SER A 396 -13.46 -17.98 -2.10
CA SER A 396 -12.55 -17.60 -1.02
C SER A 396 -13.34 -16.94 0.11
N ALA A 397 -13.15 -17.45 1.32
CA ALA A 397 -13.64 -16.83 2.54
C ALA A 397 -12.47 -16.43 3.43
N THR A 398 -12.49 -15.22 3.95
CA THR A 398 -11.44 -14.70 4.85
C THR A 398 -12.10 -14.06 6.07
N ALA A 399 -11.66 -14.44 7.26
CA ALA A 399 -11.97 -13.76 8.49
C ALA A 399 -10.67 -13.20 9.08
N MET A 400 -10.63 -11.90 9.40
CA MET A 400 -9.43 -11.22 9.90
C MET A 400 -9.75 -10.42 11.16
N LEU A 401 -9.05 -10.72 12.24
CA LEU A 401 -9.02 -9.90 13.45
C LEU A 401 -7.81 -8.98 13.39
N GLN A 402 -8.06 -7.69 13.60
CA GLN A 402 -7.02 -6.66 13.58
C GLN A 402 -6.99 -5.92 14.90
N TYR A 403 -5.77 -5.69 15.39
CA TYR A 403 -5.50 -4.77 16.50
C TYR A 403 -4.47 -3.72 16.07
N THR A 404 -4.72 -2.46 16.44
CA THR A 404 -3.78 -1.33 16.21
C THR A 404 -3.87 -0.32 17.35
N PHE A 405 -2.77 0.34 17.65
CA PHE A 405 -2.73 1.48 18.57
C PHE A 405 -1.79 2.58 18.09
#